data_e606090c2878b8b31958162a8628fcac
#
_entry.id   e606090c2878b8b31958162a8628fcac
#
_cell.length_a   1.000
_cell.length_b   1.000
_cell.length_c   1.000
_cell.angle_alpha   90.00
_cell.angle_beta   90.00
_cell.angle_gamma   90.00
#
_symmetry.space_group_name_H-M   'P 1'
#
loop_
_entity.id
_entity.type
_entity.pdbx_description
1 polymer ?
#
loop_
_entity_poly.entity_id
_entity_poly.type
_entity_poly.pdbx_seq_one_letter_code
_entity_poly.pdbx_strand_id
1 'polypeptide(L)'
;MKYLTQIRLGCLPLLLCSFFLVNPVRSSASEALWKAASVSVVITPEENLWMAGYGGRTAPADGKIHDLWMKVLVIEARDGHRGVIVSTDTLGIPQSIYNNVCAALKKKYKLERSQIMLNSSHTHCGPVLRRALNDIYPLTPEHIKKISAYSEKLEQQLVDAVGKAIKELEPATLWAGTGFTSFAVNRRNNIESEVPGLRKAHDLKGPVDHSVPVLAVKDKDGQLKTLVFGYACHNTTLGIQKWCGDYAGFAQYDLEAMFPGVTAMFYMGCGADQNPLPRRTQELAESYGSRLAHAVADTVRLPMVELDPELKTEIEITDIKLADAPTKAELEKIAAGNPKSYVTRWGTRLLKELNAGETFITSYPFPVQVWQLGKTQLWITIGGEVVVDYSLGMKKEFGPNTWVAGYCNDVMAYTPSLRVLEEDVPPRKSSRWGYEGNTSMMVYGLPANRWSDEIEDKIVESARRQVKKVRNGK
;
A
#
# COMPACT_ATOMS: atom_id res chain seq x y z
N MET A 1 -59.86 -7.74 -75.41
CA MET A 1 -60.51 -6.44 -75.13
C MET A 1 -59.56 -5.60 -74.33
N LYS A 2 -59.25 -4.43 -74.89
CA LYS A 2 -58.29 -3.41 -74.46
C LYS A 2 -58.79 -2.73 -73.22
N TYR A 3 -57.90 -2.43 -72.25
CA TYR A 3 -57.89 -1.16 -71.51
C TYR A 3 -56.47 -0.75 -71.13
N LEU A 4 -56.10 0.38 -71.75
CA LEU A 4 -54.93 1.22 -71.39
C LEU A 4 -55.31 2.01 -70.15
N THR A 5 -54.36 2.08 -69.13
CA THR A 5 -54.46 3.05 -68.06
C THR A 5 -53.14 3.83 -67.99
N GLN A 6 -53.28 5.12 -68.10
CA GLN A 6 -52.20 6.14 -68.17
C GLN A 6 -51.45 6.25 -66.77
N ILE A 7 -50.14 6.33 -66.86
CA ILE A 7 -49.29 6.64 -65.71
C ILE A 7 -49.12 8.18 -65.71
N ARG A 8 -49.58 8.84 -64.63
CA ARG A 8 -49.24 10.27 -64.33
C ARG A 8 -47.93 10.33 -63.61
N LEU A 9 -46.93 11.04 -64.19
CA LEU A 9 -45.73 11.47 -63.51
C LEU A 9 -46.09 12.59 -62.51
N GLY A 10 -45.90 12.33 -61.24
CA GLY A 10 -45.93 13.34 -60.17
C GLY A 10 -44.51 13.85 -59.93
N CYS A 11 -44.28 15.15 -60.10
CA CYS A 11 -43.07 15.81 -59.67
C CYS A 11 -42.92 15.81 -58.15
N LEU A 12 -41.87 15.20 -57.64
CA LEU A 12 -41.44 15.30 -56.22
C LEU A 12 -40.50 16.46 -56.09
N PRO A 13 -40.70 17.43 -55.15
CA PRO A 13 -39.72 18.47 -54.92
C PRO A 13 -38.52 17.92 -54.12
N LEU A 14 -37.32 18.13 -54.64
CA LEU A 14 -36.07 17.87 -53.91
C LEU A 14 -35.97 18.85 -52.73
N LEU A 15 -36.15 18.34 -51.50
CA LEU A 15 -35.76 19.06 -50.28
C LEU A 15 -34.23 18.95 -50.11
N LEU A 16 -33.48 20.02 -50.37
CA LEU A 16 -32.10 20.15 -50.01
C LEU A 16 -32.01 20.31 -48.49
N CYS A 17 -31.72 19.23 -47.76
CA CYS A 17 -31.30 19.29 -46.37
C CYS A 17 -29.83 19.79 -46.30
N SER A 18 -29.66 21.08 -46.02
CA SER A 18 -28.38 21.67 -45.68
C SER A 18 -27.95 21.13 -44.30
N PHE A 19 -27.08 20.12 -44.28
CA PHE A 19 -26.37 19.74 -43.05
C PHE A 19 -25.41 20.84 -42.64
N PHE A 20 -25.80 21.68 -41.70
CA PHE A 20 -24.85 22.51 -40.96
C PHE A 20 -24.02 21.55 -40.10
N LEU A 21 -22.77 21.32 -40.54
CA LEU A 21 -21.72 20.77 -39.70
C LEU A 21 -21.40 21.80 -38.60
N VAL A 22 -22.08 21.69 -37.47
CA VAL A 22 -21.68 22.40 -36.26
C VAL A 22 -20.42 21.67 -35.79
N ASN A 23 -19.26 22.17 -36.22
CA ASN A 23 -18.01 21.86 -35.57
C ASN A 23 -18.12 22.36 -34.12
N PRO A 24 -18.01 21.47 -33.09
CA PRO A 24 -17.89 21.96 -31.73
C PRO A 24 -16.60 22.80 -31.69
N VAL A 25 -16.74 24.11 -31.56
CA VAL A 25 -15.63 24.99 -31.17
C VAL A 25 -15.19 24.48 -29.80
N ARG A 26 -14.16 23.65 -29.78
CA ARG A 26 -13.42 23.42 -28.55
C ARG A 26 -12.86 24.77 -28.11
N SER A 27 -13.52 25.38 -27.14
CA SER A 27 -12.97 26.50 -26.41
C SER A 27 -11.60 26.06 -25.87
N SER A 28 -10.53 26.58 -26.47
CA SER A 28 -9.18 26.44 -25.94
C SER A 28 -8.99 27.43 -24.79
N ALA A 29 -9.75 27.29 -23.72
CA ALA A 29 -9.21 27.58 -22.42
C ALA A 29 -8.12 26.54 -22.23
N SER A 30 -6.87 26.94 -22.08
CA SER A 30 -5.78 26.04 -21.63
C SER A 30 -6.22 25.52 -20.29
N GLU A 31 -6.94 24.38 -20.28
CA GLU A 31 -7.27 23.69 -19.05
C GLU A 31 -5.94 23.39 -18.37
N ALA A 32 -5.74 23.99 -17.19
CA ALA A 32 -4.55 23.76 -16.41
C ALA A 32 -4.48 22.26 -16.12
N LEU A 33 -3.55 21.57 -16.74
CA LEU A 33 -3.33 20.13 -16.55
C LEU A 33 -2.57 19.88 -15.24
N TRP A 34 -2.68 18.67 -14.73
CA TRP A 34 -1.68 18.15 -13.82
C TRP A 34 -0.31 18.15 -14.50
N LYS A 35 0.76 18.13 -13.70
CA LYS A 35 2.04 17.63 -14.20
C LYS A 35 2.38 16.37 -13.43
N ALA A 36 2.99 15.41 -14.11
CA ALA A 36 3.37 14.15 -13.49
C ALA A 36 4.66 13.61 -14.11
N ALA A 37 5.43 12.86 -13.29
CA ALA A 37 6.54 12.06 -13.75
C ALA A 37 6.77 10.88 -12.82
N SER A 38 7.17 9.74 -13.37
CA SER A 38 7.53 8.55 -12.60
C SER A 38 8.97 8.11 -12.85
N VAL A 39 9.61 7.58 -11.80
CA VAL A 39 10.97 7.07 -11.83
C VAL A 39 11.00 5.70 -11.16
N SER A 40 11.63 4.72 -11.82
CA SER A 40 11.87 3.38 -11.27
C SER A 40 13.34 3.19 -10.92
N VAL A 41 13.62 2.60 -9.76
CA VAL A 41 14.96 2.32 -9.24
C VAL A 41 15.01 0.87 -8.76
N VAL A 42 16.01 0.11 -9.21
CA VAL A 42 16.29 -1.22 -8.66
C VAL A 42 16.86 -1.06 -7.25
N ILE A 43 16.24 -1.74 -6.29
CA ILE A 43 16.64 -1.75 -4.89
C ILE A 43 17.05 -3.15 -4.41
N THR A 44 17.19 -4.11 -5.31
CA THR A 44 17.71 -5.44 -4.97
C THR A 44 19.08 -5.30 -4.32
N PRO A 45 19.29 -5.85 -3.10
CA PRO A 45 20.62 -5.82 -2.47
C PRO A 45 21.67 -6.50 -3.35
N GLU A 46 22.84 -5.88 -3.49
CA GLU A 46 24.00 -6.45 -4.18
C GLU A 46 24.68 -7.55 -3.34
N GLU A 47 24.53 -7.44 -2.02
CA GLU A 47 25.03 -8.43 -1.06
C GLU A 47 23.90 -9.30 -0.51
N ASN A 48 24.24 -10.49 -0.02
CA ASN A 48 23.28 -11.38 0.63
C ASN A 48 22.90 -10.82 2.01
N LEU A 49 21.79 -10.10 2.08
CA LEU A 49 21.20 -9.60 3.32
C LEU A 49 20.14 -10.57 3.86
N TRP A 50 19.85 -10.45 5.16
CA TRP A 50 18.70 -11.11 5.75
C TRP A 50 17.40 -10.59 5.15
N MET A 51 16.49 -11.53 4.88
CA MET A 51 15.17 -11.23 4.34
C MET A 51 14.16 -11.01 5.47
N ALA A 52 13.28 -10.02 5.29
CA ALA A 52 12.24 -9.68 6.25
C ALA A 52 11.01 -10.61 6.17
N GLY A 53 10.19 -10.62 7.22
CA GLY A 53 8.83 -11.14 7.25
C GLY A 53 8.65 -12.46 7.98
N TYR A 54 9.31 -13.53 7.60
CA TYR A 54 9.14 -14.84 8.26
C TYR A 54 10.14 -15.05 9.39
N GLY A 55 9.64 -15.20 10.63
CA GLY A 55 10.48 -15.41 11.81
C GLY A 55 11.25 -16.74 11.84
N GLY A 56 10.91 -17.69 10.99
CA GLY A 56 11.60 -18.98 10.84
C GLY A 56 12.82 -18.98 9.92
N ARG A 57 13.24 -17.83 9.38
CA ARG A 57 14.43 -17.75 8.52
C ARG A 57 15.71 -18.01 9.33
N THR A 58 16.61 -18.76 8.74
CA THR A 58 17.88 -19.21 9.36
C THR A 58 19.13 -18.71 8.61
N ALA A 59 18.95 -18.08 7.44
CA ALA A 59 20.04 -17.60 6.59
C ALA A 59 19.60 -16.35 5.79
N PRO A 60 20.57 -15.56 5.27
CA PRO A 60 20.34 -14.52 4.27
C PRO A 60 19.77 -15.06 2.95
N ALA A 61 19.38 -14.14 2.05
CA ALA A 61 18.97 -14.50 0.69
C ALA A 61 20.10 -15.21 -0.09
N ASP A 62 19.71 -16.13 -0.97
CA ASP A 62 20.61 -16.93 -1.79
C ASP A 62 20.45 -16.71 -3.31
N GLY A 63 19.76 -15.64 -3.71
CA GLY A 63 19.54 -15.27 -5.11
C GLY A 63 18.30 -14.42 -5.30
N LYS A 64 17.82 -14.32 -6.55
CA LYS A 64 16.59 -13.61 -6.90
C LYS A 64 15.77 -14.37 -7.94
N ILE A 65 14.46 -14.18 -7.91
CA ILE A 65 13.55 -14.52 -9.01
C ILE A 65 13.47 -13.34 -9.98
N HIS A 66 13.23 -12.15 -9.44
CA HIS A 66 13.27 -10.88 -10.17
C HIS A 66 13.74 -9.76 -9.26
N ASP A 67 14.04 -8.60 -9.84
CA ASP A 67 14.50 -7.45 -9.09
C ASP A 67 13.41 -6.87 -8.17
N LEU A 68 13.85 -6.33 -7.04
CA LEU A 68 13.04 -5.51 -6.16
C LEU A 68 13.10 -4.06 -6.63
N TRP A 69 11.96 -3.38 -6.58
CA TRP A 69 11.84 -2.03 -7.10
C TRP A 69 11.43 -1.02 -6.04
N MET A 70 11.93 0.18 -6.21
CA MET A 70 11.37 1.39 -5.67
C MET A 70 10.88 2.22 -6.85
N LYS A 71 9.60 2.58 -6.84
CA LYS A 71 8.99 3.40 -7.88
C LYS A 71 8.40 4.66 -7.27
N VAL A 72 8.66 5.80 -7.89
CA VAL A 72 8.27 7.12 -7.42
C VAL A 72 7.38 7.75 -8.48
N LEU A 73 6.24 8.28 -8.08
CA LEU A 73 5.40 9.16 -8.87
C LEU A 73 5.32 10.52 -8.17
N VAL A 74 5.68 11.59 -8.89
CA VAL A 74 5.42 12.95 -8.46
C VAL A 74 4.28 13.50 -9.30
N ILE A 75 3.27 14.06 -8.65
CA ILE A 75 2.18 14.81 -9.27
C ILE A 75 2.23 16.27 -8.81
N GLU A 76 1.93 17.21 -9.69
CA GLU A 76 1.86 18.65 -9.37
C GLU A 76 0.51 19.20 -9.85
N ALA A 77 -0.26 19.75 -8.91
CA ALA A 77 -1.54 20.40 -9.19
C ALA A 77 -1.35 21.77 -9.86
N ARG A 78 -2.44 22.38 -10.33
CA ARG A 78 -2.39 23.67 -11.06
C ARG A 78 -1.81 24.83 -10.26
N ASP A 79 -1.91 24.78 -8.93
CA ASP A 79 -1.37 25.79 -8.00
C ASP A 79 0.11 25.53 -7.63
N GLY A 80 0.73 24.49 -8.18
CA GLY A 80 2.08 24.07 -7.88
C GLY A 80 2.21 23.18 -6.64
N HIS A 81 1.11 22.84 -5.95
CA HIS A 81 1.14 21.89 -4.85
C HIS A 81 1.49 20.49 -5.37
N ARG A 82 2.47 19.85 -4.71
CA ARG A 82 3.01 18.56 -5.15
C ARG A 82 2.61 17.44 -4.20
N GLY A 83 2.36 16.26 -4.77
CA GLY A 83 2.28 15.00 -4.06
C GLY A 83 3.34 14.02 -4.56
N VAL A 84 3.94 13.29 -3.65
CA VAL A 84 4.94 12.25 -3.92
C VAL A 84 4.41 10.91 -3.44
N ILE A 85 4.22 9.97 -4.34
CA ILE A 85 3.82 8.59 -4.05
C ILE A 85 5.04 7.71 -4.31
N VAL A 86 5.42 6.94 -3.29
CA VAL A 86 6.54 5.97 -3.38
C VAL A 86 6.01 4.59 -3.06
N SER A 87 6.27 3.65 -3.94
CA SER A 87 6.06 2.22 -3.74
C SER A 87 7.42 1.52 -3.62
N THR A 88 7.59 0.66 -2.62
CA THR A 88 8.84 -0.09 -2.43
C THR A 88 8.57 -1.57 -2.23
N ASP A 89 9.40 -2.44 -2.83
CA ASP A 89 9.38 -3.88 -2.58
C ASP A 89 10.16 -4.22 -1.29
N THR A 90 9.63 -3.71 -0.18
CA THR A 90 10.12 -3.96 1.18
C THR A 90 8.97 -4.46 2.06
N LEU A 91 9.29 -5.02 3.22
CA LEU A 91 8.27 -5.43 4.20
C LEU A 91 7.52 -4.22 4.78
N GLY A 92 8.24 -3.16 5.07
CA GLY A 92 7.74 -1.93 5.66
C GLY A 92 8.86 -0.92 5.84
N ILE A 93 8.54 0.37 5.76
CA ILE A 93 9.50 1.44 6.02
C ILE A 93 9.47 1.76 7.53
N PRO A 94 10.60 1.63 8.26
CA PRO A 94 10.67 2.05 9.66
C PRO A 94 10.62 3.56 9.84
N GLN A 95 10.09 4.03 10.96
CA GLN A 95 9.96 5.46 11.30
C GLN A 95 11.24 6.27 11.09
N SER A 96 12.39 5.69 11.47
CA SER A 96 13.68 6.38 11.32
C SER A 96 14.02 6.69 9.86
N ILE A 97 13.74 5.77 8.93
CA ILE A 97 13.94 5.98 7.49
C ILE A 97 12.93 7.01 6.98
N TYR A 98 11.65 6.87 7.32
CA TYR A 98 10.61 7.83 6.95
C TYR A 98 10.94 9.26 7.40
N ASN A 99 11.39 9.43 8.66
CA ASN A 99 11.76 10.73 9.20
C ASN A 99 12.96 11.34 8.45
N ASN A 100 14.01 10.56 8.17
CA ASN A 100 15.20 11.01 7.44
C ASN A 100 14.85 11.44 6.02
N VAL A 101 14.04 10.63 5.32
CA VAL A 101 13.57 10.94 3.96
C VAL A 101 12.74 12.23 3.93
N CYS A 102 11.75 12.37 4.83
CA CYS A 102 10.94 13.58 4.92
C CYS A 102 11.79 14.82 5.20
N ALA A 103 12.75 14.74 6.12
CA ALA A 103 13.65 15.84 6.43
C ALA A 103 14.52 16.25 5.22
N ALA A 104 15.05 15.25 4.49
CA ALA A 104 15.86 15.50 3.30
C ALA A 104 15.03 16.11 2.16
N LEU A 105 13.82 15.61 1.91
CA LEU A 105 12.90 16.12 0.89
C LEU A 105 12.41 17.54 1.22
N LYS A 106 12.13 17.83 2.49
CA LYS A 106 11.80 19.19 2.94
C LYS A 106 12.96 20.14 2.70
N LYS A 107 14.18 19.75 3.06
CA LYS A 107 15.40 20.58 2.87
C LYS A 107 15.69 20.84 1.40
N LYS A 108 15.68 19.80 0.56
CA LYS A 108 16.08 19.88 -0.85
C LYS A 108 15.00 20.46 -1.76
N TYR A 109 13.73 20.06 -1.56
CA TYR A 109 12.64 20.30 -2.52
C TYR A 109 11.44 21.03 -1.93
N LYS A 110 11.51 21.43 -0.64
CA LYS A 110 10.43 22.14 0.09
C LYS A 110 9.13 21.33 0.21
N LEU A 111 9.23 20.01 0.18
CA LEU A 111 8.09 19.12 0.36
C LEU A 111 7.78 18.96 1.84
N GLU A 112 6.55 19.23 2.23
CA GLU A 112 6.05 18.96 3.57
C GLU A 112 5.72 17.47 3.74
N ARG A 113 5.69 17.00 4.99
CA ARG A 113 5.40 15.60 5.30
C ARG A 113 4.04 15.13 4.73
N SER A 114 3.02 16.00 4.74
CA SER A 114 1.70 15.70 4.19
C SER A 114 1.69 15.45 2.67
N GLN A 115 2.74 15.88 1.97
CA GLN A 115 2.92 15.71 0.54
C GLN A 115 3.65 14.42 0.15
N ILE A 116 4.05 13.60 1.14
CA ILE A 116 4.88 12.41 0.93
C ILE A 116 4.13 11.19 1.45
N MET A 117 3.85 10.24 0.55
CA MET A 117 3.24 8.94 0.83
C MET A 117 4.26 7.87 0.49
N LEU A 118 4.82 7.21 1.50
CA LEU A 118 5.67 6.04 1.32
C LEU A 118 4.83 4.80 1.59
N ASN A 119 4.74 3.87 0.64
CA ASN A 119 4.05 2.60 0.79
C ASN A 119 5.00 1.44 0.50
N SER A 120 4.85 0.35 1.23
CA SER A 120 5.60 -0.89 1.00
C SER A 120 4.66 -1.95 0.44
N SER A 121 5.11 -2.71 -0.55
CA SER A 121 4.36 -3.85 -1.09
C SER A 121 4.18 -4.98 -0.08
N HIS A 122 4.89 -4.89 1.04
CA HIS A 122 4.91 -5.88 2.11
C HIS A 122 5.37 -7.26 1.65
N THR A 123 6.24 -7.32 0.63
CA THR A 123 6.81 -8.61 0.23
C THR A 123 7.64 -9.20 1.37
N HIS A 124 7.41 -10.48 1.66
CA HIS A 124 8.25 -11.24 2.60
C HIS A 124 9.52 -11.78 1.94
N CYS A 125 9.80 -11.35 0.71
CA CYS A 125 11.02 -11.65 -0.04
C CYS A 125 11.87 -10.39 -0.28
N GLY A 126 11.73 -9.36 0.56
CA GLY A 126 12.52 -8.13 0.60
C GLY A 126 13.54 -8.12 1.75
N PRO A 127 14.47 -7.16 1.78
CA PRO A 127 15.52 -7.08 2.80
C PRO A 127 15.01 -6.55 4.15
N VAL A 128 15.69 -6.98 5.22
CA VAL A 128 15.58 -6.33 6.54
C VAL A 128 16.14 -4.92 6.46
N LEU A 129 15.42 -3.94 7.00
CA LEU A 129 15.84 -2.56 7.07
C LEU A 129 16.34 -2.19 8.48
N ARG A 130 17.13 -1.12 8.57
CA ARG A 130 17.68 -0.60 9.83
C ARG A 130 16.57 -0.32 10.85
N ARG A 131 16.76 -0.82 12.08
CA ARG A 131 15.80 -0.71 13.20
C ARG A 131 14.45 -1.39 12.97
N ALA A 132 14.37 -2.34 12.02
CA ALA A 132 13.23 -3.20 11.85
C ALA A 132 13.58 -4.65 12.20
N LEU A 133 12.69 -5.35 12.89
CA LEU A 133 12.76 -6.80 13.13
C LEU A 133 14.07 -7.29 13.79
N ASN A 134 14.74 -6.45 14.59
CA ASN A 134 16.06 -6.75 15.15
C ASN A 134 16.07 -8.01 16.02
N ASP A 135 14.98 -8.28 16.75
CA ASP A 135 14.89 -9.41 17.65
C ASP A 135 14.44 -10.72 16.95
N ILE A 136 13.86 -10.62 15.74
CA ILE A 136 13.36 -11.79 15.00
C ILE A 136 14.48 -12.71 14.54
N TYR A 137 15.58 -12.14 14.06
CA TYR A 137 16.69 -12.88 13.49
C TYR A 137 17.92 -12.89 14.41
N PRO A 138 18.76 -13.95 14.34
CA PRO A 138 20.02 -13.99 15.08
C PRO A 138 21.09 -13.15 14.37
N LEU A 139 20.86 -11.84 14.30
CA LEU A 139 21.75 -10.91 13.60
C LEU A 139 23.06 -10.72 14.36
N THR A 140 24.18 -10.83 13.65
CA THR A 140 25.51 -10.47 14.14
C THR A 140 25.76 -8.96 13.96
N PRO A 141 26.76 -8.38 14.65
CA PRO A 141 27.15 -6.98 14.40
C PRO A 141 27.50 -6.68 12.94
N GLU A 142 28.07 -7.66 12.20
CA GLU A 142 28.35 -7.53 10.78
C GLU A 142 27.07 -7.45 9.95
N HIS A 143 26.08 -8.30 10.23
CA HIS A 143 24.76 -8.23 9.58
C HIS A 143 24.09 -6.86 9.81
N ILE A 144 24.11 -6.36 11.04
CA ILE A 144 23.55 -5.04 11.39
C ILE A 144 24.27 -3.92 10.62
N LYS A 145 25.60 -3.98 10.48
CA LYS A 145 26.37 -3.01 9.69
C LYS A 145 25.95 -3.01 8.22
N LYS A 146 25.83 -4.18 7.60
CA LYS A 146 25.38 -4.33 6.19
C LYS A 146 23.95 -3.82 5.99
N ILE A 147 23.03 -4.17 6.89
CA ILE A 147 21.65 -3.69 6.88
C ILE A 147 21.60 -2.16 7.00
N SER A 148 22.44 -1.56 7.85
CA SER A 148 22.50 -0.09 8.02
C SER A 148 22.98 0.58 6.75
N ALA A 149 24.09 0.10 6.15
CA ALA A 149 24.64 0.64 4.92
C ALA A 149 23.63 0.54 3.74
N TYR A 150 22.94 -0.60 3.61
CA TYR A 150 21.87 -0.76 2.61
C TYR A 150 20.73 0.24 2.83
N SER A 151 20.31 0.42 4.09
CA SER A 151 19.21 1.35 4.42
C SER A 151 19.58 2.80 4.13
N GLU A 152 20.82 3.20 4.36
CA GLU A 152 21.33 4.54 4.02
C GLU A 152 21.38 4.75 2.50
N LYS A 153 21.81 3.73 1.74
CA LYS A 153 21.75 3.75 0.27
C LYS A 153 20.32 3.91 -0.23
N LEU A 154 19.37 3.16 0.36
CA LEU A 154 17.95 3.22 0.01
C LEU A 154 17.36 4.63 0.27
N GLU A 155 17.66 5.25 1.43
CA GLU A 155 17.25 6.62 1.73
C GLU A 155 17.76 7.61 0.68
N GLN A 156 19.04 7.51 0.31
CA GLN A 156 19.64 8.39 -0.70
C GLN A 156 19.03 8.18 -2.08
N GLN A 157 18.86 6.92 -2.51
CA GLN A 157 18.23 6.57 -3.78
C GLN A 157 16.79 7.13 -3.86
N LEU A 158 16.02 7.06 -2.76
CA LEU A 158 14.67 7.61 -2.70
C LEU A 158 14.66 9.12 -2.91
N VAL A 159 15.51 9.84 -2.18
CA VAL A 159 15.59 11.31 -2.29
C VAL A 159 16.02 11.74 -3.70
N ASP A 160 16.95 11.01 -4.32
CA ASP A 160 17.44 11.31 -5.67
C ASP A 160 16.39 10.96 -6.74
N ALA A 161 15.63 9.85 -6.57
CA ALA A 161 14.53 9.49 -7.46
C ALA A 161 13.40 10.53 -7.44
N VAL A 162 13.03 11.02 -6.26
CA VAL A 162 12.06 12.13 -6.13
C VAL A 162 12.58 13.39 -6.84
N GLY A 163 13.86 13.74 -6.65
CA GLY A 163 14.47 14.88 -7.30
C GLY A 163 14.54 14.76 -8.82
N LYS A 164 14.75 13.55 -9.33
CA LYS A 164 14.69 13.25 -10.76
C LYS A 164 13.26 13.42 -11.28
N ALA A 165 12.26 12.81 -10.62
CA ALA A 165 10.86 12.94 -11.02
C ALA A 165 10.38 14.41 -11.02
N ILE A 166 10.79 15.22 -10.03
CA ILE A 166 10.46 16.67 -10.01
C ILE A 166 11.02 17.40 -11.25
N LYS A 167 12.22 17.05 -11.71
CA LYS A 167 12.83 17.68 -12.90
C LYS A 167 12.18 17.21 -14.21
N GLU A 168 11.58 16.05 -14.23
CA GLU A 168 10.97 15.41 -15.40
C GLU A 168 9.44 15.60 -15.45
N LEU A 169 8.87 16.49 -14.61
CA LEU A 169 7.43 16.79 -14.61
C LEU A 169 6.96 17.32 -15.97
N GLU A 170 6.00 16.62 -16.58
CA GLU A 170 5.38 16.96 -17.86
C GLU A 170 3.85 17.07 -17.69
N PRO A 171 3.17 17.84 -18.58
CA PRO A 171 1.71 17.94 -18.57
C PRO A 171 1.04 16.56 -18.66
N ALA A 172 0.06 16.34 -17.79
CA ALA A 172 -0.62 15.05 -17.67
C ALA A 172 -2.09 15.21 -17.28
N THR A 173 -2.87 14.15 -17.47
CA THR A 173 -4.20 13.95 -16.88
C THR A 173 -4.19 12.77 -15.94
N LEU A 174 -4.95 12.86 -14.85
CA LEU A 174 -5.11 11.81 -13.86
C LEU A 174 -6.52 11.24 -13.92
N TRP A 175 -6.63 9.92 -13.85
CA TRP A 175 -7.89 9.20 -13.98
C TRP A 175 -8.01 8.18 -12.83
N ALA A 176 -9.15 8.17 -12.15
CA ALA A 176 -9.44 7.25 -11.06
C ALA A 176 -10.46 6.19 -11.48
N GLY A 177 -10.22 4.96 -11.08
CA GLY A 177 -11.14 3.83 -11.26
C GLY A 177 -10.97 2.80 -10.17
N THR A 178 -11.87 1.82 -10.13
CA THR A 178 -11.79 0.70 -9.18
C THR A 178 -12.21 -0.58 -9.89
N GLY A 179 -11.30 -1.53 -9.97
CA GLY A 179 -11.52 -2.89 -10.45
C GLY A 179 -11.84 -3.87 -9.32
N PHE A 180 -11.81 -5.15 -9.64
CA PHE A 180 -12.13 -6.23 -8.71
C PHE A 180 -11.30 -7.48 -8.99
N THR A 181 -10.76 -8.09 -7.92
CA THR A 181 -10.22 -9.46 -7.95
C THR A 181 -10.43 -10.12 -6.59
N SER A 182 -10.57 -11.47 -6.53
CA SER A 182 -11.10 -12.17 -5.35
C SER A 182 -10.20 -13.28 -4.83
N PHE A 183 -8.87 -13.12 -4.90
CA PHE A 183 -7.98 -14.14 -4.36
C PHE A 183 -7.63 -13.94 -2.87
N ALA A 184 -7.80 -12.74 -2.32
CA ALA A 184 -7.61 -12.48 -0.89
C ALA A 184 -8.62 -13.27 -0.04
N VAL A 185 -8.15 -13.84 1.05
CA VAL A 185 -8.95 -14.63 2.01
C VAL A 185 -8.62 -14.17 3.41
N ASN A 186 -9.63 -13.91 4.24
CA ASN A 186 -9.43 -13.60 5.64
C ASN A 186 -8.81 -14.80 6.36
N ARG A 187 -7.55 -14.67 6.80
CA ARG A 187 -6.77 -15.76 7.40
C ARG A 187 -7.19 -16.08 8.85
N ARG A 188 -7.86 -15.14 9.50
CA ARG A 188 -8.35 -15.32 10.88
C ARG A 188 -9.55 -16.26 10.92
N ASN A 189 -10.36 -16.29 9.87
CA ASN A 189 -11.64 -17.03 9.83
C ASN A 189 -11.58 -18.29 8.96
N ASN A 190 -10.51 -18.51 8.19
CA ASN A 190 -10.40 -19.66 7.29
C ASN A 190 -9.09 -20.42 7.53
N ILE A 191 -9.14 -21.75 7.60
CA ILE A 191 -7.97 -22.61 7.69
C ILE A 191 -7.37 -22.73 6.29
N GLU A 192 -6.06 -22.47 6.13
CA GLU A 192 -5.38 -22.42 4.84
C GLU A 192 -5.61 -23.69 3.98
N SER A 193 -5.53 -24.88 4.60
CA SER A 193 -5.76 -26.16 3.91
C SER A 193 -7.20 -26.39 3.46
N GLU A 194 -8.17 -25.73 4.06
CA GLU A 194 -9.60 -25.86 3.74
C GLU A 194 -10.06 -24.86 2.66
N VAL A 195 -9.28 -23.80 2.41
CA VAL A 195 -9.66 -22.71 1.51
C VAL A 195 -10.08 -23.18 0.12
N PRO A 196 -9.41 -24.15 -0.54
CA PRO A 196 -9.87 -24.61 -1.86
C PRO A 196 -11.29 -25.18 -1.83
N GLY A 197 -11.62 -25.97 -0.80
CA GLY A 197 -12.97 -26.54 -0.61
C GLY A 197 -14.00 -25.47 -0.27
N LEU A 198 -13.69 -24.59 0.69
CA LEU A 198 -14.54 -23.47 1.10
C LEU A 198 -14.83 -22.51 -0.07
N ARG A 199 -13.82 -22.20 -0.89
CA ARG A 199 -14.00 -21.36 -2.09
C ARG A 199 -14.94 -22.00 -3.09
N LYS A 200 -14.79 -23.31 -3.36
CA LYS A 200 -15.68 -24.07 -4.25
C LYS A 200 -17.13 -24.11 -3.71
N ALA A 201 -17.28 -24.19 -2.39
CA ALA A 201 -18.58 -24.19 -1.72
C ALA A 201 -19.18 -22.78 -1.51
N HIS A 202 -18.48 -21.70 -1.91
CA HIS A 202 -18.85 -20.31 -1.63
C HIS A 202 -19.03 -20.02 -0.11
N ASP A 203 -18.24 -20.68 0.74
CA ASP A 203 -18.36 -20.65 2.21
C ASP A 203 -17.15 -20.04 2.93
N LEU A 204 -16.36 -19.20 2.23
CA LEU A 204 -15.29 -18.43 2.86
C LEU A 204 -15.88 -17.44 3.89
N LYS A 205 -15.24 -17.33 5.03
CA LYS A 205 -15.69 -16.53 6.17
C LYS A 205 -14.83 -15.30 6.41
N GLY A 206 -15.39 -14.33 7.14
CA GLY A 206 -14.73 -13.12 7.59
C GLY A 206 -14.76 -11.98 6.57
N PRO A 207 -14.46 -10.76 7.02
CA PRO A 207 -14.46 -9.59 6.15
C PRO A 207 -13.30 -9.63 5.16
N VAL A 208 -13.54 -9.15 3.94
CA VAL A 208 -12.54 -8.99 2.87
C VAL A 208 -12.82 -7.72 2.07
N ASP A 209 -11.76 -7.12 1.51
CA ASP A 209 -11.86 -6.03 0.55
C ASP A 209 -11.23 -6.48 -0.78
N HIS A 210 -12.05 -6.81 -1.75
CA HIS A 210 -11.64 -7.29 -3.06
C HIS A 210 -11.54 -6.18 -4.12
N SER A 211 -11.71 -4.92 -3.73
CA SER A 211 -11.54 -3.79 -4.65
C SER A 211 -10.09 -3.62 -5.07
N VAL A 212 -9.91 -3.18 -6.31
CA VAL A 212 -8.61 -2.86 -6.91
C VAL A 212 -8.65 -1.38 -7.33
N PRO A 213 -8.32 -0.45 -6.45
CA PRO A 213 -8.19 0.97 -6.81
C PRO A 213 -7.10 1.17 -7.87
N VAL A 214 -7.35 2.06 -8.84
CA VAL A 214 -6.43 2.35 -9.95
C VAL A 214 -6.37 3.85 -10.20
N LEU A 215 -5.17 4.43 -10.12
CA LEU A 215 -4.85 5.76 -10.63
C LEU A 215 -4.08 5.59 -11.94
N ALA A 216 -4.63 6.08 -13.04
CA ALA A 216 -3.96 6.11 -14.34
C ALA A 216 -3.48 7.55 -14.64
N VAL A 217 -2.20 7.67 -14.99
CA VAL A 217 -1.59 8.93 -15.46
C VAL A 217 -1.38 8.82 -16.95
N LYS A 218 -1.96 9.77 -17.70
CA LYS A 218 -1.79 9.88 -19.15
C LYS A 218 -1.11 11.20 -19.49
N ASP A 219 -0.25 11.17 -20.51
CA ASP A 219 0.36 12.41 -21.02
C ASP A 219 -0.66 13.28 -21.78
N LYS A 220 -0.20 14.44 -22.29
CA LYS A 220 -1.01 15.39 -23.06
C LYS A 220 -1.62 14.80 -24.34
N ASP A 221 -1.06 13.71 -24.85
CA ASP A 221 -1.51 13.02 -26.06
C ASP A 221 -2.43 11.83 -25.74
N GLY A 222 -2.77 11.64 -24.45
CA GLY A 222 -3.62 10.57 -23.95
C GLY A 222 -2.93 9.20 -23.78
N GLN A 223 -1.59 9.16 -23.95
CA GLN A 223 -0.80 7.95 -23.79
C GLN A 223 -0.63 7.62 -22.31
N LEU A 224 -0.90 6.38 -21.93
CA LEU A 224 -0.70 5.91 -20.59
C LEU A 224 0.79 5.89 -20.22
N LYS A 225 1.15 6.50 -19.07
CA LYS A 225 2.53 6.60 -18.57
C LYS A 225 2.75 5.90 -17.25
N THR A 226 1.79 6.00 -16.35
CA THR A 226 1.93 5.39 -15.01
C THR A 226 0.59 4.82 -14.56
N LEU A 227 0.66 3.67 -13.92
CA LEU A 227 -0.45 3.04 -13.21
C LEU A 227 -0.05 2.89 -11.75
N VAL A 228 -0.84 3.46 -10.83
CA VAL A 228 -0.75 3.15 -9.40
C VAL A 228 -1.99 2.35 -9.04
N PHE A 229 -1.80 1.15 -8.49
CA PHE A 229 -2.90 0.25 -8.18
C PHE A 229 -2.71 -0.41 -6.81
N GLY A 230 -3.82 -0.71 -6.14
CA GLY A 230 -3.80 -1.28 -4.79
C GLY A 230 -4.55 -2.58 -4.68
N TYR A 231 -4.21 -3.36 -3.64
CA TYR A 231 -4.97 -4.54 -3.24
C TYR A 231 -4.79 -4.83 -1.75
N ALA A 232 -5.87 -5.24 -1.07
CA ALA A 232 -5.88 -5.53 0.35
C ALA A 232 -5.58 -7.02 0.60
N CYS A 233 -4.32 -7.43 0.41
CA CYS A 233 -3.91 -8.82 0.60
C CYS A 233 -2.41 -8.90 0.91
N HIS A 234 -2.03 -9.61 1.97
CA HIS A 234 -0.63 -9.87 2.31
C HIS A 234 0.16 -10.37 1.10
N ASN A 235 1.32 -9.80 0.87
CA ASN A 235 2.20 -10.18 -0.23
C ASN A 235 3.10 -11.37 0.20
N THR A 236 2.45 -12.52 0.46
CA THR A 236 2.99 -13.69 1.14
C THR A 236 2.66 -15.01 0.45
N THR A 237 2.56 -14.99 -0.87
CA THR A 237 2.41 -16.24 -1.63
C THR A 237 3.66 -17.09 -1.50
N LEU A 238 4.82 -16.45 -1.49
CA LEU A 238 6.13 -17.12 -1.42
C LEU A 238 6.70 -17.15 0.01
N GLY A 239 7.44 -18.21 0.31
CA GLY A 239 8.22 -18.38 1.55
C GLY A 239 9.65 -18.82 1.26
N ILE A 240 10.20 -18.38 0.14
CA ILE A 240 11.52 -18.78 -0.40
C ILE A 240 12.65 -17.89 0.12
N GLN A 241 13.90 -18.28 -0.16
CA GLN A 241 15.12 -17.56 0.26
C GLN A 241 15.71 -16.71 -0.89
N LYS A 242 14.85 -16.24 -1.82
CA LYS A 242 15.26 -15.42 -2.98
C LYS A 242 14.52 -14.11 -2.99
N TRP A 243 15.18 -13.03 -3.45
CA TRP A 243 14.54 -11.75 -3.66
C TRP A 243 13.41 -11.84 -4.67
N CYS A 244 12.25 -11.30 -4.32
CA CYS A 244 11.06 -11.33 -5.16
C CYS A 244 10.01 -10.34 -4.64
N GLY A 245 9.33 -9.64 -5.54
CA GLY A 245 8.18 -8.78 -5.18
C GLY A 245 6.89 -9.56 -4.91
N ASP A 246 6.94 -10.92 -4.89
CA ASP A 246 5.77 -11.80 -4.74
C ASP A 246 4.69 -11.50 -5.79
N TYR A 247 3.40 -11.79 -5.53
CA TYR A 247 2.34 -11.56 -6.51
C TYR A 247 2.24 -10.10 -6.97
N ALA A 248 2.54 -9.13 -6.09
CA ALA A 248 2.54 -7.71 -6.45
C ALA A 248 3.65 -7.35 -7.45
N GLY A 249 4.84 -7.97 -7.30
CA GLY A 249 5.92 -7.85 -8.27
C GLY A 249 5.52 -8.42 -9.63
N PHE A 250 4.98 -9.64 -9.67
CA PHE A 250 4.49 -10.24 -10.92
C PHE A 250 3.40 -9.39 -11.58
N ALA A 251 2.46 -8.83 -10.80
CA ALA A 251 1.44 -7.93 -11.34
C ALA A 251 2.03 -6.68 -12.00
N GLN A 252 3.08 -6.09 -11.41
CA GLN A 252 3.78 -4.94 -12.00
C GLN A 252 4.45 -5.32 -13.32
N TYR A 253 5.15 -6.45 -13.37
CA TYR A 253 5.79 -6.95 -14.61
C TYR A 253 4.76 -7.24 -15.70
N ASP A 254 3.65 -7.91 -15.38
CA ASP A 254 2.59 -8.21 -16.33
C ASP A 254 1.96 -6.92 -16.91
N LEU A 255 1.71 -5.91 -16.06
CA LEU A 255 1.17 -4.62 -16.52
C LEU A 255 2.15 -3.86 -17.42
N GLU A 256 3.44 -3.86 -17.09
CA GLU A 256 4.49 -3.23 -17.92
C GLU A 256 4.67 -3.98 -19.25
N ALA A 257 4.42 -5.29 -19.29
CA ALA A 257 4.38 -6.06 -20.53
C ALA A 257 3.11 -5.81 -21.35
N MET A 258 1.93 -5.67 -20.69
CA MET A 258 0.66 -5.35 -21.36
C MET A 258 0.63 -3.92 -21.92
N PHE A 259 1.34 -3.00 -21.28
CA PHE A 259 1.40 -1.57 -21.62
C PHE A 259 2.86 -1.12 -21.73
N PRO A 260 3.56 -1.41 -22.84
CA PRO A 260 4.98 -1.06 -23.00
C PRO A 260 5.26 0.44 -22.78
N GLY A 261 6.25 0.74 -21.96
CA GLY A 261 6.63 2.10 -21.59
C GLY A 261 5.86 2.71 -20.42
N VAL A 262 4.93 1.95 -19.81
CA VAL A 262 4.22 2.34 -18.59
C VAL A 262 5.03 1.92 -17.35
N THR A 263 5.03 2.76 -16.33
CA THR A 263 5.49 2.41 -14.99
C THR A 263 4.29 1.91 -14.17
N ALA A 264 4.30 0.65 -13.74
CA ALA A 264 3.28 0.08 -12.87
C ALA A 264 3.74 0.07 -11.41
N MET A 265 2.96 0.66 -10.50
CA MET A 265 3.27 0.85 -9.09
C MET A 265 2.20 0.21 -8.22
N PHE A 266 2.57 -0.77 -7.42
CA PHE A 266 1.67 -1.39 -6.47
C PHE A 266 1.68 -0.66 -5.13
N TYR A 267 0.52 -0.49 -4.49
CA TYR A 267 0.42 -0.15 -3.09
C TYR A 267 -0.39 -1.17 -2.28
N MET A 268 0.06 -1.43 -1.06
CA MET A 268 -0.62 -2.34 -0.16
C MET A 268 -1.84 -1.65 0.48
N GLY A 269 -3.00 -2.26 0.32
CA GLY A 269 -4.22 -1.88 1.03
C GLY A 269 -4.23 -2.39 2.47
N CYS A 270 -5.40 -2.41 3.11
CA CYS A 270 -5.57 -2.95 4.47
C CYS A 270 -5.58 -4.50 4.43
N GLY A 271 -4.40 -5.10 4.26
CA GLY A 271 -4.23 -6.52 3.99
C GLY A 271 -3.73 -7.36 5.18
N ALA A 272 -3.64 -6.81 6.40
CA ALA A 272 -2.97 -7.47 7.51
C ALA A 272 -3.59 -8.83 7.91
N ASP A 273 -4.88 -8.96 7.82
CA ASP A 273 -5.62 -10.20 8.09
C ASP A 273 -6.06 -10.95 6.83
N GLN A 274 -5.59 -10.54 5.65
CA GLN A 274 -5.88 -11.15 4.35
C GLN A 274 -4.65 -11.88 3.81
N ASN A 275 -4.81 -13.12 3.36
CA ASN A 275 -3.75 -13.89 2.70
C ASN A 275 -4.15 -14.33 1.29
N PRO A 276 -3.19 -14.45 0.35
CA PRO A 276 -3.40 -15.10 -0.94
C PRO A 276 -3.41 -16.62 -0.73
N LEU A 277 -4.60 -17.22 -0.66
CA LEU A 277 -4.73 -18.65 -0.33
C LEU A 277 -5.40 -19.43 -1.48
N PRO A 278 -4.85 -20.63 -1.84
CA PRO A 278 -3.62 -21.28 -1.32
C PRO A 278 -2.33 -20.56 -1.72
N ARG A 279 -1.20 -20.90 -1.08
CA ARG A 279 0.10 -20.24 -1.29
C ARG A 279 1.26 -21.23 -1.20
N ARG A 280 2.51 -20.78 -1.37
CA ARG A 280 3.80 -21.48 -1.21
C ARG A 280 4.42 -21.95 -2.51
N THR A 281 3.87 -21.63 -3.68
CA THR A 281 4.52 -21.92 -4.96
C THR A 281 4.66 -20.67 -5.82
N GLN A 282 5.62 -20.67 -6.73
CA GLN A 282 5.87 -19.57 -7.65
C GLN A 282 4.72 -19.43 -8.65
N GLU A 283 4.17 -20.53 -9.13
CA GLU A 283 3.03 -20.54 -10.07
C GLU A 283 1.79 -19.88 -9.47
N LEU A 284 1.59 -20.02 -8.16
CA LEU A 284 0.51 -19.30 -7.46
C LEU A 284 0.78 -17.80 -7.39
N ALA A 285 2.02 -17.38 -7.12
CA ALA A 285 2.38 -15.97 -7.09
C ALA A 285 2.21 -15.33 -8.48
N GLU A 286 2.65 -15.99 -9.54
CA GLU A 286 2.44 -15.59 -10.93
C GLU A 286 0.96 -15.52 -11.28
N SER A 287 0.18 -16.54 -10.93
CA SER A 287 -1.27 -16.57 -11.18
C SER A 287 -2.03 -15.44 -10.46
N TYR A 288 -1.71 -15.15 -9.20
CA TYR A 288 -2.32 -14.04 -8.46
C TYR A 288 -1.88 -12.69 -9.02
N GLY A 289 -0.61 -12.56 -9.41
CA GLY A 289 -0.06 -11.38 -10.09
C GLY A 289 -0.81 -11.11 -11.38
N SER A 290 -0.94 -12.10 -12.23
CA SER A 290 -1.67 -12.00 -13.50
C SER A 290 -3.15 -11.64 -13.30
N ARG A 291 -3.85 -12.25 -12.33
CA ARG A 291 -5.23 -11.89 -12.00
C ARG A 291 -5.38 -10.43 -11.56
N LEU A 292 -4.45 -9.94 -10.75
CA LEU A 292 -4.42 -8.53 -10.33
C LEU A 292 -4.13 -7.61 -11.51
N ALA A 293 -3.16 -7.95 -12.36
CA ALA A 293 -2.81 -7.19 -13.56
C ALA A 293 -4.00 -7.08 -14.53
N HIS A 294 -4.73 -8.17 -14.76
CA HIS A 294 -5.93 -8.14 -15.60
C HIS A 294 -7.02 -7.26 -14.99
N ALA A 295 -7.26 -7.32 -13.68
CA ALA A 295 -8.24 -6.45 -13.02
C ALA A 295 -7.90 -4.96 -13.19
N VAL A 296 -6.61 -4.60 -13.13
CA VAL A 296 -6.13 -3.23 -13.41
C VAL A 296 -6.30 -2.88 -14.89
N ALA A 297 -5.87 -3.76 -15.80
CA ALA A 297 -5.96 -3.54 -17.24
C ALA A 297 -7.42 -3.37 -17.70
N ASP A 298 -8.34 -4.17 -17.17
CA ASP A 298 -9.77 -4.04 -17.46
C ASP A 298 -10.33 -2.71 -16.94
N THR A 299 -9.92 -2.28 -15.74
CA THR A 299 -10.31 -0.98 -15.20
C THR A 299 -9.86 0.19 -16.10
N VAL A 300 -8.64 0.13 -16.63
CA VAL A 300 -8.08 1.17 -17.53
C VAL A 300 -8.80 1.22 -18.89
N ARG A 301 -9.32 0.09 -19.36
CA ARG A 301 -10.08 -0.02 -20.62
C ARG A 301 -11.54 0.44 -20.49
N LEU A 302 -12.07 0.48 -19.27
CA LEU A 302 -13.41 0.97 -18.96
C LEU A 302 -13.40 2.49 -18.72
N PRO A 303 -14.56 3.17 -18.74
CA PRO A 303 -14.63 4.57 -18.37
C PRO A 303 -14.14 4.81 -16.95
N MET A 304 -13.11 5.64 -16.81
CA MET A 304 -12.59 6.12 -15.53
C MET A 304 -13.02 7.56 -15.29
N VAL A 305 -12.95 8.03 -14.05
CA VAL A 305 -13.24 9.43 -13.68
C VAL A 305 -11.97 10.26 -13.84
N GLU A 306 -12.02 11.28 -14.70
CA GLU A 306 -10.95 12.26 -14.78
C GLU A 306 -10.92 13.16 -13.55
N LEU A 307 -9.73 13.40 -13.01
CA LEU A 307 -9.55 14.17 -11.78
C LEU A 307 -9.13 15.62 -12.13
N ASP A 308 -9.87 16.59 -11.63
CA ASP A 308 -9.46 18.00 -11.72
C ASP A 308 -8.05 18.18 -11.14
N PRO A 309 -7.18 19.06 -11.69
CA PRO A 309 -5.82 19.26 -11.22
C PRO A 309 -5.75 20.07 -9.92
N GLU A 310 -6.36 19.52 -8.89
CA GLU A 310 -6.41 20.03 -7.52
C GLU A 310 -5.92 18.93 -6.56
N LEU A 311 -4.98 19.27 -5.69
CA LEU A 311 -4.45 18.37 -4.68
C LEU A 311 -4.51 19.02 -3.31
N LYS A 312 -5.08 18.33 -2.34
CA LYS A 312 -5.02 18.73 -0.93
C LYS A 312 -4.45 17.57 -0.12
N THR A 313 -3.52 17.87 0.77
CA THR A 313 -2.80 16.87 1.55
C THR A 313 -2.78 17.26 3.02
N GLU A 314 -3.21 16.36 3.87
CA GLU A 314 -3.16 16.49 5.33
C GLU A 314 -2.47 15.28 5.94
N ILE A 315 -1.76 15.46 7.03
CA ILE A 315 -1.22 14.40 7.86
C ILE A 315 -1.34 14.76 9.33
N GLU A 316 -1.69 13.80 10.14
CA GLU A 316 -1.69 13.91 11.59
C GLU A 316 -0.85 12.78 12.18
N ILE A 317 0.05 13.14 13.09
CA ILE A 317 0.77 12.17 13.90
C ILE A 317 0.01 12.04 15.21
N THR A 318 -0.77 10.98 15.31
CA THR A 318 -1.66 10.73 16.44
C THR A 318 -0.93 9.93 17.52
N ASP A 319 -0.91 10.43 18.74
CA ASP A 319 -0.33 9.69 19.86
C ASP A 319 -1.29 8.59 20.32
N ILE A 320 -0.91 7.33 20.08
CA ILE A 320 -1.71 6.15 20.42
C ILE A 320 -1.05 5.40 21.56
N LYS A 321 -1.80 5.16 22.64
CA LYS A 321 -1.30 4.45 23.82
C LYS A 321 -1.04 2.98 23.53
N LEU A 322 0.02 2.49 24.13
CA LEU A 322 0.33 1.06 24.24
C LEU A 322 -0.35 0.49 25.49
N ALA A 323 -0.60 -0.82 25.51
CA ALA A 323 -0.85 -1.52 26.75
C ALA A 323 0.41 -1.55 27.63
N ASP A 324 0.27 -1.98 28.86
CA ASP A 324 1.40 -2.05 29.80
C ASP A 324 2.51 -2.97 29.26
N ALA A 325 3.74 -2.50 29.37
CA ALA A 325 4.91 -3.33 29.09
C ALA A 325 5.09 -4.39 30.17
N PRO A 326 5.74 -5.53 29.85
CA PRO A 326 6.04 -6.54 30.84
C PRO A 326 6.86 -6.00 32.01
N THR A 327 6.53 -6.46 33.21
CA THR A 327 7.30 -6.18 34.43
C THR A 327 8.70 -6.78 34.36
N LYS A 328 9.62 -6.30 35.21
CA LYS A 328 10.97 -6.85 35.29
C LYS A 328 10.95 -8.37 35.54
N ALA A 329 10.10 -8.85 36.45
CA ALA A 329 10.00 -10.28 36.77
C ALA A 329 9.51 -11.12 35.58
N GLU A 330 8.57 -10.59 34.77
CA GLU A 330 8.13 -11.23 33.53
C GLU A 330 9.25 -11.24 32.48
N LEU A 331 9.99 -10.15 32.33
CA LEU A 331 11.12 -10.07 31.41
C LEU A 331 12.25 -11.04 31.80
N GLU A 332 12.55 -11.19 33.10
CA GLU A 332 13.51 -12.17 33.62
C GLU A 332 13.09 -13.60 33.25
N LYS A 333 11.79 -13.92 33.40
CA LYS A 333 11.23 -15.23 32.98
C LYS A 333 11.32 -15.45 31.47
N ILE A 334 11.01 -14.45 30.66
CA ILE A 334 11.10 -14.51 29.19
C ILE A 334 12.56 -14.69 28.76
N ALA A 335 13.49 -13.93 29.35
CA ALA A 335 14.92 -13.98 29.04
C ALA A 335 15.59 -15.30 29.42
N ALA A 336 15.05 -16.03 30.41
CA ALA A 336 15.50 -17.36 30.79
C ALA A 336 15.04 -18.48 29.82
N GLY A 337 14.25 -18.15 28.80
CA GLY A 337 13.71 -19.08 27.81
C GLY A 337 14.74 -19.56 26.78
N ASN A 338 14.27 -20.16 25.69
CA ASN A 338 15.12 -20.68 24.62
C ASN A 338 15.80 -19.52 23.85
N PRO A 339 17.15 -19.38 23.86
CA PRO A 339 17.86 -18.28 23.18
C PRO A 339 17.69 -18.26 21.66
N LYS A 340 17.25 -19.36 21.05
CA LYS A 340 16.90 -19.41 19.63
C LYS A 340 15.53 -18.76 19.32
N SER A 341 14.69 -18.55 20.35
CA SER A 341 13.40 -17.90 20.20
C SER A 341 13.57 -16.38 20.05
N TYR A 342 12.86 -15.77 19.12
CA TYR A 342 12.79 -14.31 19.02
C TYR A 342 12.14 -13.67 20.25
N VAL A 343 11.19 -14.35 20.89
CA VAL A 343 10.55 -13.88 22.13
C VAL A 343 11.59 -13.73 23.24
N THR A 344 12.49 -14.71 23.36
CA THR A 344 13.58 -14.67 24.34
C THR A 344 14.56 -13.55 24.02
N ARG A 345 14.95 -13.34 22.75
CA ARG A 345 15.81 -12.23 22.34
C ARG A 345 15.17 -10.89 22.64
N TRP A 346 13.89 -10.70 22.30
CA TRP A 346 13.11 -9.50 22.63
C TRP A 346 13.09 -9.23 24.14
N GLY A 347 12.72 -10.21 24.97
CA GLY A 347 12.70 -10.06 26.43
C GLY A 347 14.11 -9.79 27.02
N THR A 348 15.16 -10.43 26.48
CA THR A 348 16.55 -10.17 26.89
C THR A 348 16.97 -8.74 26.59
N ARG A 349 16.61 -8.20 25.40
CA ARG A 349 16.89 -6.80 25.04
C ARG A 349 16.17 -5.84 25.98
N LEU A 350 14.85 -6.03 26.19
CA LEU A 350 14.07 -5.16 27.06
C LEU A 350 14.58 -5.21 28.52
N LEU A 351 14.95 -6.39 29.02
CA LEU A 351 15.52 -6.54 30.36
C LEU A 351 16.85 -5.80 30.48
N LYS A 352 17.68 -5.83 29.45
CA LYS A 352 18.94 -5.09 29.40
C LYS A 352 18.71 -3.58 29.42
N GLU A 353 17.77 -3.07 28.62
CA GLU A 353 17.38 -1.66 28.59
C GLU A 353 16.86 -1.21 29.96
N LEU A 354 15.96 -1.98 30.58
CA LEU A 354 15.43 -1.70 31.93
C LEU A 354 16.53 -1.68 33.00
N ASN A 355 17.46 -2.64 32.96
CA ASN A 355 18.58 -2.70 33.90
C ASN A 355 19.59 -1.57 33.67
N ALA A 356 19.64 -0.97 32.49
CA ALA A 356 20.41 0.23 32.18
C ALA A 356 19.71 1.53 32.66
N GLY A 357 18.51 1.44 33.22
CA GLY A 357 17.71 2.58 33.69
C GLY A 357 16.87 3.24 32.61
N GLU A 358 16.73 2.61 31.44
CA GLU A 358 15.85 3.12 30.40
C GLU A 358 14.38 2.90 30.79
N THR A 359 13.51 3.82 30.37
CA THR A 359 12.05 3.71 30.53
C THR A 359 11.41 3.35 29.20
N PHE A 360 10.43 2.45 29.23
CA PHE A 360 9.72 2.07 28.02
C PHE A 360 8.72 3.16 27.59
N ILE A 361 8.55 3.32 26.29
CA ILE A 361 7.48 4.16 25.74
C ILE A 361 6.12 3.59 26.13
N THR A 362 5.18 4.47 26.44
CA THR A 362 3.79 4.12 26.78
C THR A 362 2.81 4.52 25.69
N SER A 363 3.27 5.23 24.66
CA SER A 363 2.51 5.61 23.47
C SER A 363 3.43 5.67 22.27
N TYR A 364 2.82 5.71 21.08
CA TYR A 364 3.54 5.74 19.81
C TYR A 364 2.96 6.84 18.88
N PRO A 365 3.82 7.67 18.25
CA PRO A 365 3.40 8.70 17.29
C PRO A 365 3.01 8.07 15.95
N PHE A 366 1.72 7.80 15.78
CA PHE A 366 1.13 7.02 14.70
C PHE A 366 0.70 7.93 13.52
N PRO A 367 1.16 7.68 12.27
CA PRO A 367 0.81 8.49 11.12
C PRO A 367 -0.55 8.09 10.51
N VAL A 368 -1.43 9.06 10.36
CA VAL A 368 -2.64 9.00 9.54
C VAL A 368 -2.59 10.14 8.55
N GLN A 369 -2.79 9.86 7.25
CA GLN A 369 -2.68 10.87 6.20
C GLN A 369 -3.89 10.80 5.28
N VAL A 370 -4.34 11.95 4.77
CA VAL A 370 -5.48 12.06 3.87
C VAL A 370 -5.12 12.94 2.69
N TRP A 371 -5.32 12.43 1.48
CA TRP A 371 -5.23 13.18 0.25
C TRP A 371 -6.59 13.29 -0.42
N GLN A 372 -6.87 14.47 -0.99
CA GLN A 372 -7.99 14.72 -1.90
C GLN A 372 -7.41 15.05 -3.27
N LEU A 373 -7.63 14.17 -4.24
CA LEU A 373 -7.26 14.36 -5.64
C LEU A 373 -8.49 14.79 -6.43
N GLY A 374 -8.43 15.97 -7.04
CA GLY A 374 -9.60 16.61 -7.63
C GLY A 374 -10.71 16.82 -6.56
N LYS A 375 -11.96 16.85 -7.02
CA LYS A 375 -13.12 17.04 -6.13
C LYS A 375 -13.67 15.75 -5.55
N THR A 376 -13.36 14.61 -6.16
CA THR A 376 -14.07 13.36 -5.93
C THR A 376 -13.24 12.25 -5.30
N GLN A 377 -11.94 12.17 -5.57
CA GLN A 377 -11.13 11.05 -5.13
C GLN A 377 -10.48 11.32 -3.77
N LEU A 378 -10.92 10.59 -2.76
CA LEU A 378 -10.34 10.57 -1.42
C LEU A 378 -9.38 9.37 -1.30
N TRP A 379 -8.18 9.60 -0.77
CA TRP A 379 -7.19 8.57 -0.47
C TRP A 379 -6.70 8.72 0.97
N ILE A 380 -7.01 7.73 1.81
CA ILE A 380 -6.61 7.68 3.22
C ILE A 380 -5.49 6.68 3.37
N THR A 381 -4.42 7.06 4.06
CA THR A 381 -3.28 6.20 4.34
C THR A 381 -3.04 6.07 5.83
N ILE A 382 -2.73 4.86 6.27
CA ILE A 382 -2.60 4.49 7.67
C ILE A 382 -1.28 3.76 7.85
N GLY A 383 -0.54 4.09 8.90
CA GLY A 383 0.69 3.39 9.29
C GLY A 383 0.42 1.97 9.79
N GLY A 384 1.49 1.17 9.83
CA GLY A 384 1.43 -0.21 10.33
C GLY A 384 0.79 -1.21 9.38
N GLU A 385 0.68 -2.44 9.82
CA GLU A 385 -0.02 -3.53 9.14
C GLU A 385 -1.51 -3.47 9.47
N VAL A 386 -2.28 -2.86 8.60
CA VAL A 386 -3.68 -2.48 8.85
C VAL A 386 -4.64 -3.61 8.49
N VAL A 387 -5.53 -4.00 9.43
CA VAL A 387 -6.58 -4.99 9.18
C VAL A 387 -7.69 -4.41 8.29
N VAL A 388 -8.44 -5.28 7.62
CA VAL A 388 -9.43 -4.91 6.59
C VAL A 388 -10.58 -4.07 7.11
N ASP A 389 -10.90 -4.14 8.39
CA ASP A 389 -11.99 -3.38 9.02
C ASP A 389 -11.88 -1.87 8.75
N TYR A 390 -10.66 -1.32 8.77
CA TYR A 390 -10.43 0.10 8.47
C TYR A 390 -10.85 0.47 7.06
N SER A 391 -10.49 -0.35 6.05
CA SER A 391 -10.91 -0.10 4.67
C SER A 391 -12.42 -0.13 4.55
N LEU A 392 -13.07 -1.15 5.09
CA LEU A 392 -14.52 -1.30 5.03
C LEU A 392 -15.26 -0.21 5.79
N GLY A 393 -14.78 0.15 7.00
CA GLY A 393 -15.34 1.23 7.82
C GLY A 393 -15.23 2.60 7.15
N MET A 394 -14.06 2.96 6.62
CA MET A 394 -13.83 4.24 5.95
C MET A 394 -14.60 4.35 4.61
N LYS A 395 -14.71 3.27 3.84
CA LYS A 395 -15.56 3.25 2.63
C LYS A 395 -17.04 3.40 2.97
N LYS A 396 -17.50 2.79 4.07
CA LYS A 396 -18.87 2.97 4.56
C LYS A 396 -19.15 4.42 4.98
N GLU A 397 -18.18 5.07 5.62
CA GLU A 397 -18.34 6.43 6.16
C GLU A 397 -18.16 7.52 5.10
N PHE A 398 -17.12 7.43 4.28
CA PHE A 398 -16.74 8.51 3.36
C PHE A 398 -17.15 8.28 1.91
N GLY A 399 -17.69 7.11 1.61
CA GLY A 399 -18.15 6.70 0.28
C GLY A 399 -17.37 5.51 -0.29
N PRO A 400 -18.03 4.67 -1.10
CA PRO A 400 -17.47 3.41 -1.60
C PRO A 400 -16.23 3.59 -2.50
N ASN A 401 -16.05 4.76 -3.08
CA ASN A 401 -14.88 5.09 -3.92
C ASN A 401 -13.67 5.59 -3.11
N THR A 402 -13.75 5.66 -1.77
CA THR A 402 -12.60 6.00 -0.93
C THR A 402 -11.52 4.94 -1.04
N TRP A 403 -10.29 5.33 -1.38
CA TRP A 403 -9.14 4.44 -1.34
C TRP A 403 -8.52 4.45 0.05
N VAL A 404 -8.18 3.26 0.54
CA VAL A 404 -7.53 3.12 1.86
C VAL A 404 -6.30 2.26 1.71
N ALA A 405 -5.14 2.81 2.06
CA ALA A 405 -3.86 2.12 2.05
C ALA A 405 -3.36 1.91 3.49
N GLY A 406 -2.93 0.70 3.79
CA GLY A 406 -2.11 0.39 4.96
C GLY A 406 -0.62 0.49 4.62
N TYR A 407 0.24 0.09 5.54
CA TYR A 407 1.69 -0.02 5.33
C TYR A 407 2.34 1.27 4.83
N CYS A 408 1.76 2.41 5.22
CA CYS A 408 2.18 3.73 4.76
C CYS A 408 3.01 4.47 5.81
N ASN A 409 4.05 5.14 5.32
CA ASN A 409 4.89 6.09 6.06
C ASN A 409 5.73 5.47 7.19
N ASP A 410 5.13 4.67 8.06
CA ASP A 410 5.81 3.95 9.13
C ASP A 410 5.11 2.62 9.38
N VAL A 411 5.84 1.52 9.38
CA VAL A 411 5.31 0.18 9.65
C VAL A 411 5.92 -0.32 10.96
N MET A 412 5.33 0.13 12.07
CA MET A 412 5.81 -0.10 13.42
C MET A 412 5.26 -1.36 14.10
N ALA A 413 4.09 -1.83 13.65
CA ALA A 413 3.38 -3.00 14.18
C ALA A 413 2.14 -3.31 13.33
N TYR A 414 1.38 -4.34 13.72
CA TYR A 414 0.00 -4.51 13.25
C TYR A 414 -0.89 -3.40 13.79
N THR A 415 -1.91 -3.04 13.01
CA THR A 415 -2.92 -2.03 13.34
C THR A 415 -4.28 -2.72 13.39
N PRO A 416 -4.62 -3.34 14.55
CA PRO A 416 -5.87 -4.06 14.74
C PRO A 416 -7.06 -3.10 14.88
N SER A 417 -8.25 -3.58 14.52
CA SER A 417 -9.52 -2.97 14.92
C SER A 417 -9.89 -3.40 16.35
N LEU A 418 -10.88 -2.72 16.94
CA LEU A 418 -11.41 -3.12 18.24
C LEU A 418 -11.93 -4.56 18.22
N ARG A 419 -12.62 -4.97 17.14
CA ARG A 419 -13.04 -6.38 16.94
C ARG A 419 -11.86 -7.34 17.03
N VAL A 420 -10.75 -7.03 16.38
CA VAL A 420 -9.55 -7.90 16.38
C VAL A 420 -8.90 -7.93 17.78
N LEU A 421 -8.85 -6.79 18.48
CA LEU A 421 -8.35 -6.72 19.84
C LEU A 421 -9.18 -7.58 20.80
N GLU A 422 -10.52 -7.53 20.71
CA GLU A 422 -11.45 -8.31 21.52
C GLU A 422 -11.36 -9.81 21.22
N GLU A 423 -11.26 -10.20 19.95
CA GLU A 423 -11.10 -11.60 19.54
C GLU A 423 -9.76 -12.20 20.02
N ASP A 424 -8.72 -11.38 20.16
CA ASP A 424 -7.36 -11.82 20.50
C ASP A 424 -7.10 -11.91 22.03
N VAL A 425 -8.06 -11.51 22.86
CA VAL A 425 -7.98 -11.67 24.32
C VAL A 425 -8.45 -13.10 24.72
N PRO A 426 -7.72 -13.81 25.61
CA PRO A 426 -8.17 -15.10 26.14
C PRO A 426 -9.44 -14.98 27.02
N PRO A 427 -10.34 -15.97 27.04
CA PRO A 427 -10.28 -17.22 26.24
C PRO A 427 -10.68 -16.99 24.79
N ARG A 428 -9.79 -17.40 23.87
CA ARG A 428 -10.00 -17.20 22.43
C ARG A 428 -10.92 -18.28 21.87
N LYS A 429 -11.85 -17.91 21.00
CA LYS A 429 -12.73 -18.84 20.27
C LYS A 429 -12.02 -19.59 19.14
N SER A 430 -10.84 -19.15 18.73
CA SER A 430 -10.03 -19.76 17.69
C SER A 430 -8.54 -19.72 18.04
N SER A 431 -7.83 -20.82 17.80
CA SER A 431 -6.37 -20.88 17.94
C SER A 431 -5.61 -20.00 16.95
N ARG A 432 -6.27 -19.54 15.89
CA ARG A 432 -5.71 -18.60 14.89
C ARG A 432 -5.70 -17.16 15.38
N TRP A 433 -6.49 -16.83 16.40
CA TRP A 433 -6.54 -15.49 16.98
C TRP A 433 -5.43 -15.30 18.00
N GLY A 434 -5.03 -14.06 18.22
CA GLY A 434 -4.02 -13.66 19.19
C GLY A 434 -2.71 -13.19 18.57
N TYR A 435 -2.61 -13.10 17.26
CA TYR A 435 -1.42 -12.60 16.58
C TYR A 435 -1.56 -11.11 16.26
N GLU A 436 -2.53 -10.72 15.45
CA GLU A 436 -2.67 -9.35 14.94
C GLU A 436 -2.93 -8.33 16.06
N GLY A 437 -3.73 -8.69 17.06
CA GLY A 437 -4.11 -7.79 18.17
C GLY A 437 -3.29 -7.95 19.44
N ASN A 438 -2.43 -8.97 19.57
CA ASN A 438 -1.78 -9.23 20.86
C ASN A 438 -0.28 -9.54 20.77
N THR A 439 0.19 -10.45 19.92
CA THR A 439 1.59 -10.90 19.98
C THR A 439 2.49 -10.35 18.90
N SER A 440 1.93 -9.76 17.84
CA SER A 440 2.71 -9.27 16.70
C SER A 440 3.62 -8.09 17.02
N MET A 441 3.33 -7.29 18.03
CA MET A 441 4.15 -6.11 18.38
C MET A 441 5.56 -6.49 18.83
N MET A 442 5.75 -7.65 19.48
CA MET A 442 7.10 -8.17 19.81
C MET A 442 7.96 -8.37 18.56
N VAL A 443 7.33 -8.76 17.43
CA VAL A 443 8.01 -8.96 16.14
C VAL A 443 8.67 -7.67 15.67
N TYR A 444 8.02 -6.55 15.91
CA TYR A 444 8.52 -5.20 15.57
C TYR A 444 9.40 -4.57 16.66
N GLY A 445 9.58 -5.26 17.79
CA GLY A 445 10.47 -4.83 18.88
C GLY A 445 9.87 -3.78 19.81
N LEU A 446 8.57 -3.53 19.75
CA LEU A 446 7.90 -2.66 20.71
C LEU A 446 7.90 -3.26 22.12
N PRO A 447 7.86 -2.43 23.18
CA PRO A 447 7.96 -2.94 24.56
C PRO A 447 6.65 -3.58 25.05
N ALA A 448 5.49 -3.24 24.46
CA ALA A 448 4.20 -3.83 24.81
C ALA A 448 3.78 -4.87 23.77
N ASN A 449 2.83 -5.75 24.15
CA ASN A 449 2.31 -6.79 23.27
C ASN A 449 1.11 -6.33 22.43
N ARG A 450 0.44 -5.26 22.83
CA ARG A 450 -0.76 -4.77 22.16
C ARG A 450 -0.90 -3.23 22.28
N TRP A 451 -1.72 -2.67 21.43
CA TRP A 451 -2.23 -1.31 21.58
C TRP A 451 -3.29 -1.24 22.68
N SER A 452 -3.56 -0.03 23.19
CA SER A 452 -4.77 0.21 23.97
C SER A 452 -6.02 0.07 23.10
N ASP A 453 -7.17 -0.14 23.71
CA ASP A 453 -8.44 -0.34 22.98
C ASP A 453 -8.92 0.91 22.24
N GLU A 454 -8.31 2.07 22.49
CA GLU A 454 -8.63 3.33 21.80
C GLU A 454 -8.02 3.49 20.39
N ILE A 455 -7.18 2.53 19.91
CA ILE A 455 -6.46 2.66 18.65
C ILE A 455 -7.38 2.93 17.46
N GLU A 456 -8.46 2.16 17.32
CA GLU A 456 -9.39 2.32 16.19
C GLU A 456 -10.06 3.70 16.21
N ASP A 457 -10.59 4.11 17.35
CA ASP A 457 -11.24 5.42 17.52
C ASP A 457 -10.26 6.55 17.19
N LYS A 458 -9.04 6.52 17.70
CA LYS A 458 -8.01 7.53 17.45
C LYS A 458 -7.67 7.66 15.96
N ILE A 459 -7.50 6.54 15.26
CA ILE A 459 -7.21 6.54 13.82
C ILE A 459 -8.40 7.07 13.02
N VAL A 460 -9.62 6.60 13.32
CA VAL A 460 -10.83 7.01 12.61
C VAL A 460 -11.14 8.48 12.85
N GLU A 461 -11.02 8.97 14.09
CA GLU A 461 -11.19 10.39 14.40
C GLU A 461 -10.16 11.28 13.72
N SER A 462 -8.88 10.84 13.66
CA SER A 462 -7.84 11.55 12.93
C SER A 462 -8.19 11.65 11.44
N ALA A 463 -8.62 10.53 10.82
CA ALA A 463 -9.07 10.55 9.43
C ALA A 463 -10.27 11.50 9.22
N ARG A 464 -11.28 11.49 10.12
CA ARG A 464 -12.44 12.40 10.06
C ARG A 464 -12.03 13.87 10.07
N ARG A 465 -11.15 14.25 11.00
CA ARG A 465 -10.64 15.63 11.08
C ARG A 465 -9.96 16.05 9.78
N GLN A 466 -9.10 15.21 9.25
CA GLN A 466 -8.35 15.49 8.03
C GLN A 466 -9.25 15.51 6.78
N VAL A 467 -10.21 14.57 6.66
CA VAL A 467 -11.21 14.56 5.58
C VAL A 467 -12.03 15.86 5.59
N LYS A 468 -12.42 16.35 6.78
CA LYS A 468 -13.10 17.63 6.89
C LYS A 468 -12.25 18.80 6.38
N LYS A 469 -10.95 18.83 6.69
CA LYS A 469 -10.02 19.86 6.22
C LYS A 469 -9.86 19.83 4.71
N VAL A 470 -9.56 18.67 4.11
CA VAL A 470 -9.34 18.57 2.66
C VAL A 470 -10.60 18.85 1.85
N ARG A 471 -11.80 18.53 2.36
CA ARG A 471 -13.07 18.80 1.70
C ARG A 471 -13.50 20.27 1.82
N ASN A 472 -13.33 20.89 2.99
CA ASN A 472 -13.85 22.22 3.28
C ASN A 472 -12.82 23.35 3.11
N GLY A 473 -11.53 23.03 2.91
CA GLY A 473 -10.48 24.04 2.70
C GLY A 473 -10.17 24.90 3.94
N LYS A 474 -10.50 24.42 5.16
CA LYS A 474 -10.20 25.10 6.43
C LYS A 474 -9.63 24.09 7.44
#